data_8293878eb1d7bc206ba984a5bd9820db
#
_entry.id   8293878eb1d7bc206ba984a5bd9820db
#
_cell.length_a   1.000
_cell.length_b   1.000
_cell.length_c   1.000
_cell.angle_alpha   90.00
_cell.angle_beta   90.00
_cell.angle_gamma   90.00
#
_symmetry.space_group_name_H-M   'P 1'
#
loop_
_entity.id
_entity.type
_entity.pdbx_description
1 polymer ?
#
loop_
_entity_poly.entity_id
_entity_poly.type
_entity_poly.pdbx_seq_one_letter_code
_entity_poly.pdbx_strand_id
1 'polypeptide(L)'
;MRNVTVAAVQMKCSKSVEKNIAHAEELVRQAAAKGAEIVLLPELFERPYFCQERRYEYYEYAQTAEENPAVRHFSRVAAELGI
;
A
#
# COMPACT_ATOMS: atom_id res chain seq x y z
N MET A 1 5.74 3.99 29.81
CA MET A 1 5.34 3.16 28.63
C MET A 1 4.79 4.08 27.55
N ARG A 2 5.27 3.92 26.33
CA ARG A 2 4.79 4.71 25.19
C ARG A 2 3.67 3.96 24.49
N ASN A 3 2.56 4.65 24.21
CA ASN A 3 1.47 4.10 23.40
C ASN A 3 1.71 4.45 21.93
N VAL A 4 1.55 3.46 21.06
CA VAL A 4 1.65 3.64 19.62
C VAL A 4 0.34 3.22 18.99
N THR A 5 -0.25 4.10 18.19
CA THR A 5 -1.48 3.80 17.47
C THR A 5 -1.12 3.20 16.11
N VAL A 6 -1.67 2.01 15.83
CA VAL A 6 -1.45 1.31 14.57
C VAL A 6 -2.77 1.17 13.82
N ALA A 7 -2.70 1.11 12.51
CA ALA A 7 -3.87 0.90 11.67
C ALA A 7 -3.58 -0.17 10.61
N ALA A 8 -4.56 -1.02 10.35
CA ALA A 8 -4.52 -1.97 9.25
C ALA A 8 -5.58 -1.55 8.24
N VAL A 9 -5.17 -1.45 6.98
CA VAL A 9 -6.05 -1.02 5.89
C VAL A 9 -6.58 -2.22 5.13
N GLN A 10 -7.88 -2.25 4.87
CA GLN A 10 -8.52 -3.24 4.01
C GLN A 10 -9.10 -2.52 2.80
N MET A 11 -8.86 -3.07 1.62
CA MET A 11 -9.36 -2.45 0.39
C MET A 11 -9.54 -3.50 -0.70
N LYS A 12 -10.42 -3.19 -1.65
CA LYS A 12 -10.59 -3.98 -2.86
C LYS A 12 -9.64 -3.46 -3.92
N CYS A 13 -8.87 -4.35 -4.52
CA CYS A 13 -7.92 -3.97 -5.56
C CYS A 13 -8.53 -4.14 -6.96
N SER A 14 -8.30 -3.15 -7.82
CA SER A 14 -8.66 -3.20 -9.23
C SER A 14 -7.45 -3.66 -10.05
N LYS A 15 -7.62 -3.79 -11.37
CA LYS A 15 -6.50 -4.11 -12.26
C LYS A 15 -5.59 -2.91 -12.52
N SER A 16 -6.02 -1.70 -12.16
CA SER A 16 -5.23 -0.48 -12.35
C SER A 16 -4.33 -0.24 -11.15
N VAL A 17 -3.02 -0.28 -11.36
CA VAL A 17 -2.03 0.02 -10.33
C VAL A 17 -2.21 1.45 -9.81
N GLU A 18 -2.45 2.41 -10.70
CA GLU A 18 -2.63 3.81 -10.33
C GLU A 18 -3.84 4.02 -9.42
N LYS A 19 -4.96 3.36 -9.74
CA LYS A 19 -6.17 3.46 -8.91
C LYS A 19 -5.98 2.80 -7.56
N ASN A 20 -5.26 1.68 -7.51
CA ASN A 20 -4.99 0.98 -6.26
C ASN A 20 -4.11 1.83 -5.35
N ILE A 21 -3.07 2.46 -5.90
CA ILE A 21 -2.18 3.35 -5.15
C ILE A 21 -2.95 4.57 -4.63
N ALA A 22 -3.78 5.19 -5.48
CA ALA A 22 -4.57 6.34 -5.08
C ALA A 22 -5.56 6.00 -3.96
N HIS A 23 -6.24 4.87 -4.07
CA HIS A 23 -7.17 4.40 -3.05
C HIS A 23 -6.46 4.09 -1.73
N ALA A 24 -5.32 3.40 -1.81
CA ALA A 24 -4.51 3.10 -0.61
C ALA A 24 -4.02 4.39 0.05
N GLU A 25 -3.59 5.39 -0.72
CA GLU A 25 -3.18 6.68 -0.17
C GLU A 25 -4.31 7.35 0.60
N GLU A 26 -5.52 7.37 0.03
CA GLU A 26 -6.69 7.94 0.71
C GLU A 26 -6.91 7.30 2.07
N LEU A 27 -6.84 5.96 2.13
CA LEU A 27 -7.03 5.23 3.38
C LEU A 27 -5.89 5.47 4.37
N VAL A 28 -4.65 5.60 3.90
CA VAL A 28 -3.49 5.94 4.74
C VAL A 28 -3.67 7.33 5.36
N ARG A 29 -4.12 8.31 4.56
CA ARG A 29 -4.36 9.67 5.05
C ARG A 29 -5.47 9.71 6.08
N GLN A 30 -6.53 8.92 5.89
CA GLN A 30 -7.60 8.79 6.89
C GLN A 30 -7.08 8.20 8.19
N ALA A 31 -6.25 7.16 8.11
CA ALA A 31 -5.65 6.53 9.28
C ALA A 31 -4.74 7.51 10.04
N ALA A 32 -3.91 8.26 9.33
CA ALA A 32 -3.04 9.26 9.92
C ALA A 32 -3.85 10.36 10.61
N ALA A 33 -4.96 10.81 10.01
CA ALA A 33 -5.85 11.80 10.59
C ALA A 33 -6.49 11.32 11.90
N LYS A 34 -6.63 9.99 12.06
CA LYS A 34 -7.12 9.37 13.30
C LYS A 34 -6.02 9.09 14.32
N GLY A 35 -4.79 9.50 14.03
CA GLY A 35 -3.66 9.39 14.96
C GLY A 35 -2.77 8.17 14.76
N ALA A 36 -2.92 7.41 13.67
CA ALA A 36 -2.06 6.27 13.42
C ALA A 36 -0.61 6.71 13.15
N GLU A 37 0.33 6.03 13.77
CA GLU A 37 1.77 6.26 13.57
C GLU A 37 2.37 5.20 12.65
N ILE A 38 1.78 4.01 12.63
CA ILE A 38 2.17 2.88 11.78
C ILE A 38 0.92 2.41 11.05
N VAL A 39 1.02 2.30 9.72
CA VAL A 39 -0.10 1.85 8.88
C VAL A 39 0.34 0.64 8.07
N LEU A 40 -0.41 -0.45 8.17
CA LEU A 40 -0.18 -1.66 7.42
C LEU A 40 -1.16 -1.73 6.25
N LEU A 41 -0.62 -1.80 5.04
CA LEU A 41 -1.42 -2.00 3.83
C LEU A 41 -1.64 -3.48 3.55
N PRO A 42 -2.67 -3.84 2.76
CA PRO A 42 -2.88 -5.24 2.39
C PRO A 42 -1.68 -5.78 1.60
N GLU A 43 -1.41 -7.06 1.74
CA GLU A 43 -0.40 -7.74 0.94
C GLU A 43 -0.77 -7.66 -0.54
N LEU A 44 0.20 -7.34 -1.40
CA LEU A 44 0.02 -7.26 -2.86
C LEU A 44 -1.10 -6.30 -3.29
N PHE A 45 -1.29 -5.21 -2.55
CA PHE A 45 -2.44 -4.30 -2.75
C PHE A 45 -2.43 -3.55 -4.09
N GLU A 46 -1.28 -3.37 -4.72
CA GLU A 46 -1.20 -2.58 -5.94
C GLU A 46 -1.78 -3.27 -7.17
N ARG A 47 -2.02 -4.58 -7.07
CA ARG A 47 -2.61 -5.39 -8.13
C ARG A 47 -3.59 -6.39 -7.52
N PRO A 48 -4.45 -7.03 -8.34
CA PRO A 48 -5.29 -8.11 -7.82
C PRO A 48 -4.45 -9.22 -7.20
N TYR A 49 -4.97 -9.86 -6.16
CA TYR A 49 -4.27 -10.95 -5.48
C TYR A 49 -4.15 -12.16 -6.42
N PHE A 50 -3.00 -12.34 -7.02
CA PHE A 50 -2.76 -13.33 -8.06
C PHE A 50 -2.42 -14.73 -7.53
N CYS A 51 -2.17 -14.87 -6.25
CA CYS A 51 -1.75 -16.15 -5.64
C CYS A 51 -2.80 -17.25 -5.74
N GLN A 52 -4.04 -16.93 -6.11
CA GLN A 52 -5.10 -17.88 -6.38
C GLN A 52 -4.93 -18.61 -7.71
N GLU A 53 -4.07 -18.09 -8.59
CA GLU A 53 -3.82 -18.66 -9.91
C GLU A 53 -2.32 -18.83 -10.12
N ARG A 54 -1.93 -19.89 -10.84
CA ARG A 54 -0.54 -20.13 -11.20
C ARG A 54 -0.32 -19.73 -12.66
N ARG A 55 0.19 -18.52 -12.88
CA ARG A 55 0.51 -18.01 -14.21
C ARG A 55 1.89 -17.39 -14.20
N TYR A 56 2.74 -17.82 -15.12
CA TYR A 56 4.11 -17.30 -15.22
C TYR A 56 4.14 -15.81 -15.56
N GLU A 57 3.15 -15.33 -16.28
CA GLU A 57 3.05 -13.91 -16.62
C GLU A 57 2.99 -12.98 -15.40
N TYR A 58 2.57 -13.48 -14.25
CA TYR A 58 2.54 -12.69 -13.02
C TYR A 58 3.93 -12.35 -12.49
N TYR A 59 4.97 -13.09 -12.88
CA TYR A 59 6.34 -12.75 -12.51
C TYR A 59 6.77 -11.40 -13.10
N GLU A 60 6.14 -10.97 -14.18
CA GLU A 60 6.40 -9.66 -14.77
C GLU A 60 5.97 -8.50 -13.87
N TYR A 61 5.14 -8.76 -12.88
CA TYR A 61 4.72 -7.75 -11.91
C TYR A 61 5.84 -7.39 -10.93
N ALA A 62 6.85 -8.26 -10.78
CA ALA A 62 7.94 -8.02 -9.84
C ALA A 62 8.81 -6.86 -10.31
N GLN A 63 9.13 -5.96 -9.40
CA GLN A 63 9.98 -4.80 -9.67
C GLN A 63 10.91 -4.58 -8.49
N THR A 64 12.06 -3.94 -8.74
CA THR A 64 12.94 -3.53 -7.65
C THR A 64 12.25 -2.46 -6.81
N ALA A 65 12.68 -2.29 -5.56
CA ALA A 65 12.11 -1.26 -4.69
C ALA A 65 12.25 0.14 -5.29
N GLU A 66 13.37 0.42 -5.95
CA GLU A 66 13.61 1.73 -6.58
C GLU A 66 12.69 1.98 -7.77
N GLU A 67 12.31 0.95 -8.50
CA GLU A 67 11.46 1.04 -9.68
C GLU A 67 9.97 0.93 -9.35
N ASN A 68 9.64 0.32 -8.22
CA ASN A 68 8.25 0.04 -7.87
C ASN A 68 7.49 1.34 -7.57
N PRO A 69 6.42 1.66 -8.31
CA PRO A 69 5.70 2.91 -8.12
C PRO A 69 5.05 3.01 -6.73
N ALA A 70 4.60 1.92 -6.14
CA ALA A 70 3.98 1.94 -4.82
C ALA A 70 5.01 2.28 -3.74
N VAL A 71 6.20 1.66 -3.78
CA VAL A 71 7.27 1.94 -2.82
C VAL A 71 7.67 3.42 -2.90
N ARG A 72 7.87 3.94 -4.09
CA ARG A 72 8.24 5.35 -4.30
C ARG A 72 7.16 6.29 -3.80
N HIS A 73 5.91 5.99 -4.13
CA HIS A 73 4.76 6.80 -3.75
C HIS A 73 4.60 6.87 -2.23
N PHE A 74 4.59 5.73 -1.57
CA PHE A 74 4.34 5.68 -0.12
C PHE A 74 5.53 6.11 0.71
N SER A 75 6.75 6.06 0.18
CA SER A 75 7.90 6.69 0.83
C SER A 75 7.67 8.19 0.98
N ARG A 76 7.12 8.84 -0.05
CA ARG A 76 6.80 10.27 -0.01
C ARG A 76 5.61 10.57 0.92
N VAL A 77 4.57 9.76 0.83
CA VAL A 77 3.37 9.93 1.68
C VAL A 77 3.74 9.78 3.15
N ALA A 78 4.51 8.74 3.48
CA ALA A 78 4.93 8.51 4.86
C ALA A 78 5.77 9.68 5.40
N ALA A 79 6.69 10.20 4.60
CA ALA A 79 7.49 11.35 4.98
C ALA A 79 6.63 12.60 5.19
N GLU A 80 5.68 12.85 4.28
CA GLU A 80 4.75 13.98 4.39
C GLU A 80 3.90 13.92 5.65
N LEU A 81 3.41 12.74 6.00
CA LEU A 81 2.52 12.56 7.15
C LEU A 81 3.26 12.30 8.46
N GLY A 82 4.55 12.00 8.41
CA GLY A 82 5.34 11.70 9.60
C GLY A 82 5.01 10.35 10.23
N ILE A 83 4.69 9.39 9.41
CA ILE A 83 4.31 8.06 9.88
C ILE A 83 5.24 6.98 9.34
#